data_9c8d7017b5887dd2e97135de40282982
#
_entry.id   9c8d7017b5887dd2e97135de40282982
#
_cell.length_a   1.000
_cell.length_b   1.000
_cell.length_c   1.000
_cell.angle_alpha   90.00
_cell.angle_beta   90.00
_cell.angle_gamma   90.00
#
_symmetry.space_group_name_H-M   'P 1'
#
loop_
_entity.id
_entity.type
_entity.pdbx_description
1 polymer ?
#
loop_
_entity_poly.entity_id
_entity_poly.type
_entity_poly.pdbx_seq_one_letter_code
_entity_poly.pdbx_strand_id
1 'polypeptide(L)'
;MIIIDGGITSPKGFKAAGVGAGIKKDKLDMAIIYSELPAKVAAAYTQNKARAAPIEVMMRDNSKVLRAFVVNSGNANALTGERGISDARKMQQLVAEQLGLDPKEVGVASTGVIGRYLPMDLVGKGILQACKELDRSVEANIDTAKAIMTTDTKMKSVVCQTNLRDGTLVTVAGIAKGSGMISPAMRTLHATTLSFVTTDARLERDPNEQWQRIMDTSFNVINVDGDQSTNDISVLMANGGAGGALADDDPAFWDAVLSVAKSLAKAVAVDGEGATKLIEVLVTGAKDDQEARAAARSIVASNLVKAAVFGADPNFGRILAALGNSGSDFDISRVRLRLSNGKVVSLFENGSPLIVPGSNEENVARNILREKRILIELDLGVGSGRGEAWGCDLSYEYVKINASYTT
;
A
#
# COMPACT_ATOMS: atom_id res chain seq x y z
N MET A 1 -6.60 -20.98 2.12
CA MET A 1 -6.66 -19.53 2.29
C MET A 1 -8.05 -19.04 1.88
N ILE A 2 -8.72 -18.27 2.74
CA ILE A 2 -10.09 -17.76 2.53
C ILE A 2 -10.11 -16.28 2.95
N ILE A 3 -10.67 -15.41 2.10
CA ILE A 3 -10.96 -14.01 2.46
C ILE A 3 -12.28 -14.01 3.23
N ILE A 4 -12.33 -13.30 4.36
CA ILE A 4 -13.49 -13.20 5.24
C ILE A 4 -13.83 -11.74 5.54
N ASP A 5 -15.04 -11.48 6.02
CA ASP A 5 -15.42 -10.19 6.58
C ASP A 5 -14.69 -9.94 7.91
N GLY A 6 -14.33 -8.68 8.15
CA GLY A 6 -13.62 -8.30 9.36
C GLY A 6 -12.75 -7.05 9.17
N GLY A 7 -11.80 -6.86 10.07
CA GLY A 7 -10.88 -5.72 10.05
C GLY A 7 -9.59 -5.99 10.82
N ILE A 8 -8.87 -4.93 11.13
CA ILE A 8 -7.52 -4.99 11.71
C ILE A 8 -7.46 -5.72 13.07
N THR A 9 -8.58 -5.86 13.77
CA THR A 9 -8.68 -6.56 15.06
C THR A 9 -9.10 -8.03 14.95
N SER A 10 -9.35 -8.53 13.72
CA SER A 10 -9.78 -9.93 13.49
C SER A 10 -8.78 -10.97 13.98
N PRO A 11 -7.45 -10.77 13.89
CA PRO A 11 -6.51 -11.66 14.55
C PRO A 11 -6.65 -11.59 16.08
N LYS A 12 -6.52 -12.73 16.76
CA LYS A 12 -6.65 -12.82 18.22
C LYS A 12 -5.64 -11.90 18.92
N GLY A 13 -6.08 -11.25 19.99
CA GLY A 13 -5.22 -10.41 20.82
C GLY A 13 -5.02 -8.98 20.30
N PHE A 14 -5.69 -8.57 19.22
CA PHE A 14 -5.67 -7.19 18.75
C PHE A 14 -6.94 -6.43 19.11
N LYS A 15 -6.78 -5.15 19.46
CA LYS A 15 -7.83 -4.15 19.64
C LYS A 15 -7.47 -2.90 18.83
N ALA A 16 -8.45 -2.10 18.49
CA ALA A 16 -8.19 -0.83 17.80
C ALA A 16 -9.23 0.21 18.18
N ALA A 17 -8.91 1.48 17.92
CA ALA A 17 -9.85 2.59 18.05
C ALA A 17 -9.53 3.66 17.00
N GLY A 18 -10.57 4.29 16.47
CA GLY A 18 -10.47 5.46 15.60
C GLY A 18 -11.35 6.57 16.13
N VAL A 19 -10.79 7.75 16.43
CA VAL A 19 -11.53 8.86 17.03
C VAL A 19 -11.26 10.18 16.28
N GLY A 20 -12.12 11.17 16.49
CA GLY A 20 -11.92 12.54 16.05
C GLY A 20 -11.22 13.37 17.10
N ALA A 21 -9.93 13.66 16.92
CA ALA A 21 -9.20 14.58 17.78
C ALA A 21 -9.41 16.05 17.42
N GLY A 22 -9.95 16.35 16.22
CA GLY A 22 -10.19 17.70 15.71
C GLY A 22 -9.03 18.26 14.87
N ILE A 23 -8.09 17.41 14.44
CA ILE A 23 -7.04 17.78 13.46
C ILE A 23 -7.69 18.00 12.08
N LYS A 24 -8.64 17.13 11.71
CA LYS A 24 -9.52 17.30 10.55
C LYS A 24 -10.90 17.75 11.01
N LYS A 25 -11.51 18.66 10.26
CA LYS A 25 -12.87 19.11 10.55
C LYS A 25 -13.89 17.97 10.29
N ASP A 26 -14.68 17.62 11.30
CA ASP A 26 -15.81 16.68 11.22
C ASP A 26 -15.44 15.28 10.69
N LYS A 27 -14.19 14.83 10.91
CA LYS A 27 -13.70 13.51 10.49
C LYS A 27 -12.86 12.85 11.59
N LEU A 28 -12.82 11.52 11.56
CA LEU A 28 -11.88 10.76 12.38
C LEU A 28 -10.45 11.02 11.89
N ASP A 29 -9.51 11.18 12.83
CA ASP A 29 -8.13 11.62 12.51
C ASP A 29 -7.06 11.09 13.47
N MET A 30 -7.45 10.28 14.46
CA MET A 30 -6.55 9.60 15.38
C MET A 30 -6.91 8.13 15.46
N ALA A 31 -5.94 7.23 15.27
CA ALA A 31 -6.12 5.80 15.39
C ALA A 31 -5.08 5.18 16.33
N ILE A 32 -5.49 4.15 17.07
CA ILE A 32 -4.58 3.29 17.83
C ILE A 32 -4.89 1.83 17.47
N ILE A 33 -3.84 1.07 17.15
CA ILE A 33 -3.86 -0.37 17.00
C ILE A 33 -3.09 -0.93 18.20
N TYR A 34 -3.69 -1.81 18.99
CA TYR A 34 -3.11 -2.36 20.20
C TYR A 34 -3.09 -3.89 20.18
N SER A 35 -1.99 -4.47 20.59
CA SER A 35 -1.83 -5.90 20.80
C SER A 35 -1.73 -6.22 22.30
N GLU A 36 -2.59 -7.10 22.79
CA GLU A 36 -2.55 -7.57 24.18
C GLU A 36 -1.31 -8.41 24.49
N LEU A 37 -0.66 -8.95 23.45
CA LEU A 37 0.59 -9.71 23.53
C LEU A 37 1.71 -8.94 22.81
N PRO A 38 2.99 -9.12 23.21
CA PRO A 38 4.10 -8.59 22.45
C PRO A 38 4.06 -9.10 21.01
N ALA A 39 4.03 -8.18 20.04
CA ALA A 39 3.98 -8.53 18.62
C ALA A 39 5.35 -8.34 17.97
N LYS A 40 5.87 -9.38 17.32
CA LYS A 40 7.04 -9.28 16.48
C LYS A 40 6.76 -8.40 15.26
N VAL A 41 7.70 -7.54 14.89
CA VAL A 41 7.47 -6.49 13.89
C VAL A 41 8.40 -6.62 12.71
N ALA A 42 7.84 -6.47 11.51
CA ALA A 42 8.57 -6.01 10.33
C ALA A 42 8.02 -4.65 9.92
N ALA A 43 8.90 -3.77 9.49
CA ALA A 43 8.51 -2.44 9.04
C ALA A 43 9.32 -2.02 7.81
N ALA A 44 8.62 -1.40 6.87
CA ALA A 44 9.19 -0.81 5.67
C ALA A 44 8.86 0.70 5.65
N TYR A 45 9.81 1.54 5.20
CA TYR A 45 9.72 3.00 5.28
C TYR A 45 10.06 3.66 3.94
N THR A 46 9.65 4.93 3.74
CA THR A 46 9.95 5.72 2.56
C THR A 46 11.45 5.89 2.27
N GLN A 47 11.83 5.88 1.00
CA GLN A 47 13.17 6.26 0.55
C GLN A 47 13.32 7.76 0.29
N ASN A 48 12.24 8.53 0.41
CA ASN A 48 12.30 9.96 0.28
C ASN A 48 13.30 10.53 1.30
N LYS A 49 14.23 11.38 0.83
CA LYS A 49 15.24 12.00 1.72
C LYS A 49 14.63 13.04 2.66
N ALA A 50 13.48 13.62 2.30
CA ALA A 50 12.71 14.55 3.11
C ALA A 50 11.75 13.82 4.06
N ARG A 51 12.27 12.86 4.85
CA ARG A 51 11.46 12.01 5.73
C ARG A 51 10.74 12.81 6.80
N ALA A 52 9.51 12.37 7.10
CA ALA A 52 8.73 12.91 8.21
C ALA A 52 9.32 12.49 9.56
N ALA A 53 9.08 13.31 10.59
CA ALA A 53 9.58 13.06 11.92
C ALA A 53 9.18 11.69 12.51
N PRO A 54 7.94 11.19 12.36
CA PRO A 54 7.59 9.84 12.81
C PRO A 54 8.44 8.75 12.16
N ILE A 55 8.78 8.87 10.88
CA ILE A 55 9.64 7.91 10.18
C ILE A 55 11.05 7.90 10.78
N GLU A 56 11.63 9.08 11.02
CA GLU A 56 12.94 9.20 11.68
C GLU A 56 12.92 8.57 13.08
N VAL A 57 11.84 8.79 13.85
CA VAL A 57 11.67 8.18 15.17
C VAL A 57 11.63 6.65 15.08
N MET A 58 10.78 6.10 14.22
CA MET A 58 10.64 4.65 14.02
C MET A 58 11.96 4.00 13.57
N MET A 59 12.69 4.63 12.65
CA MET A 59 13.99 4.13 12.17
C MET A 59 15.07 4.16 13.26
N ARG A 60 15.11 5.21 14.10
CA ARG A 60 16.05 5.32 15.22
C ARG A 60 15.76 4.30 16.31
N ASP A 61 14.49 4.05 16.62
CA ASP A 61 14.08 3.05 17.62
C ASP A 61 14.37 1.62 17.15
N ASN A 62 14.12 1.35 15.87
CA ASN A 62 14.32 0.03 15.24
C ASN A 62 13.77 -1.13 16.11
N SER A 63 12.60 -0.89 16.74
CA SER A 63 11.98 -1.84 17.65
C SER A 63 11.60 -3.13 16.92
N LYS A 64 11.96 -4.27 17.50
CA LYS A 64 11.65 -5.61 16.95
C LYS A 64 10.35 -6.17 17.50
N VAL A 65 9.83 -5.53 18.54
CA VAL A 65 8.58 -5.89 19.21
C VAL A 65 7.80 -4.61 19.49
N LEU A 66 6.52 -4.61 19.14
CA LEU A 66 5.57 -3.55 19.49
C LEU A 66 4.35 -4.11 20.19
N ARG A 67 3.70 -3.27 21.00
CA ARG A 67 2.43 -3.53 21.66
C ARG A 67 1.34 -2.59 21.16
N ALA A 68 1.71 -1.41 20.68
CA ALA A 68 0.76 -0.45 20.14
C ALA A 68 1.32 0.28 18.92
N PHE A 69 0.43 0.86 18.13
CA PHE A 69 0.77 1.77 17.06
C PHE A 69 -0.21 2.95 17.06
N VAL A 70 0.30 4.18 17.14
CA VAL A 70 -0.50 5.41 17.08
C VAL A 70 -0.33 6.11 15.75
N VAL A 71 -1.45 6.53 15.17
CA VAL A 71 -1.48 7.19 13.86
C VAL A 71 -2.35 8.43 13.92
N ASN A 72 -1.84 9.57 13.47
CA ASN A 72 -2.70 10.72 13.17
C ASN A 72 -2.79 10.96 11.67
N SER A 73 -3.94 11.49 11.22
CA SER A 73 -4.13 12.00 9.87
C SER A 73 -4.55 13.48 9.86
N GLY A 74 -4.40 14.13 8.69
CA GLY A 74 -4.63 15.56 8.53
C GLY A 74 -3.40 16.45 8.69
N ASN A 75 -2.36 15.93 9.35
CA ASN A 75 -1.05 16.59 9.50
C ASN A 75 0.05 15.54 9.39
N ALA A 76 1.00 15.77 8.50
CA ALA A 76 2.07 14.82 8.17
C ALA A 76 3.22 14.82 9.19
N ASN A 77 3.35 15.86 10.01
CA ASN A 77 4.54 16.07 10.85
C ASN A 77 5.86 15.90 10.05
N ALA A 78 5.87 16.40 8.83
CA ALA A 78 7.00 16.36 7.90
C ALA A 78 7.58 17.75 7.71
N LEU A 79 8.90 17.84 7.56
CA LEU A 79 9.66 19.10 7.46
C LEU A 79 9.47 20.01 8.68
N THR A 80 9.35 19.45 9.87
CA THR A 80 9.07 20.11 11.15
C THR A 80 10.27 20.15 12.09
N GLY A 81 11.43 19.65 11.65
CA GLY A 81 12.70 19.67 12.40
C GLY A 81 12.63 18.94 13.73
N GLU A 82 13.46 19.36 14.69
CA GLU A 82 13.55 18.73 16.02
C GLU A 82 12.23 18.80 16.82
N ARG A 83 11.43 19.84 16.60
CA ARG A 83 10.10 19.92 17.24
C ARG A 83 9.21 18.76 16.77
N GLY A 84 9.22 18.43 15.47
CA GLY A 84 8.44 17.31 14.96
C GLY A 84 8.89 15.96 15.54
N ILE A 85 10.20 15.77 15.74
CA ILE A 85 10.75 14.58 16.42
C ILE A 85 10.25 14.53 17.87
N SER A 86 10.31 15.65 18.61
CA SER A 86 9.78 15.74 19.97
C SER A 86 8.30 15.44 20.05
N ASP A 87 7.50 15.98 19.11
CA ASP A 87 6.05 15.75 19.03
C ASP A 87 5.73 14.25 18.76
N ALA A 88 6.45 13.60 17.84
CA ALA A 88 6.29 12.17 17.57
C ALA A 88 6.66 11.30 18.80
N ARG A 89 7.75 11.64 19.51
CA ARG A 89 8.13 11.01 20.79
C ARG A 89 7.05 11.19 21.85
N LYS A 90 6.45 12.38 21.91
CA LYS A 90 5.36 12.65 22.87
C LYS A 90 4.12 11.82 22.57
N MET A 91 3.81 11.56 21.31
CA MET A 91 2.72 10.64 20.94
C MET A 91 2.99 9.21 21.45
N GLN A 92 4.20 8.67 21.27
CA GLN A 92 4.61 7.37 21.80
C GLN A 92 4.47 7.34 23.34
N GLN A 93 5.00 8.37 24.02
CA GLN A 93 4.95 8.48 25.48
C GLN A 93 3.52 8.51 26.01
N LEU A 94 2.62 9.30 25.41
CA LEU A 94 1.23 9.41 25.85
C LEU A 94 0.48 8.06 25.73
N VAL A 95 0.69 7.31 24.65
CA VAL A 95 0.10 5.97 24.52
C VAL A 95 0.69 5.00 25.54
N ALA A 96 2.02 5.02 25.72
CA ALA A 96 2.70 4.17 26.68
C ALA A 96 2.21 4.40 28.12
N GLU A 97 2.05 5.66 28.53
CA GLU A 97 1.50 6.06 29.84
C GLU A 97 0.07 5.52 30.05
N GLN A 98 -0.79 5.57 29.01
CA GLN A 98 -2.17 5.12 29.12
C GLN A 98 -2.31 3.59 29.15
N LEU A 99 -1.43 2.87 28.46
CA LEU A 99 -1.52 1.42 28.31
C LEU A 99 -0.54 0.64 29.20
N GLY A 100 0.28 1.34 30.00
CA GLY A 100 1.28 0.72 30.88
C GLY A 100 2.40 0.03 30.08
N LEU A 101 2.89 0.66 29.02
CA LEU A 101 3.92 0.15 28.11
C LEU A 101 5.24 0.95 28.22
N ASP A 102 6.32 0.38 27.72
CA ASP A 102 7.52 1.18 27.39
C ASP A 102 7.24 2.01 26.12
N PRO A 103 7.63 3.28 26.04
CA PRO A 103 7.50 4.08 24.82
C PRO A 103 8.12 3.43 23.57
N LYS A 104 9.15 2.59 23.72
CA LYS A 104 9.76 1.82 22.61
C LYS A 104 8.87 0.67 22.09
N GLU A 105 7.84 0.29 22.86
CA GLU A 105 6.83 -0.68 22.43
C GLU A 105 5.69 -0.02 21.65
N VAL A 106 5.75 1.31 21.43
CA VAL A 106 4.73 2.07 20.73
C VAL A 106 5.29 2.59 19.41
N GLY A 107 4.73 2.12 18.28
CA GLY A 107 5.01 2.68 16.96
C GLY A 107 4.24 3.99 16.74
N VAL A 108 4.76 4.86 15.87
CA VAL A 108 4.14 6.15 15.55
C VAL A 108 4.15 6.43 14.05
N ALA A 109 3.04 6.94 13.51
CA ALA A 109 2.93 7.43 12.14
C ALA A 109 2.04 8.68 12.06
N SER A 110 2.27 9.49 11.03
CA SER A 110 1.46 10.66 10.70
C SER A 110 1.21 10.72 9.20
N THR A 111 0.13 11.36 8.77
CA THR A 111 -0.13 11.61 7.35
C THR A 111 -1.02 12.84 7.16
N GLY A 112 -0.88 13.55 6.05
CA GLY A 112 -1.67 14.75 5.72
C GLY A 112 -0.80 15.91 5.26
N VAL A 113 -1.12 17.12 5.70
CA VAL A 113 -0.45 18.35 5.25
C VAL A 113 1.00 18.39 5.74
N ILE A 114 1.94 18.67 4.83
CA ILE A 114 3.37 18.82 5.07
C ILE A 114 3.69 20.24 5.53
N GLY A 115 4.74 20.41 6.35
CA GLY A 115 5.27 21.70 6.77
C GLY A 115 4.48 22.39 7.89
N ARG A 116 3.61 21.66 8.60
CA ARG A 116 2.84 22.16 9.75
C ARG A 116 3.22 21.40 11.03
N TYR A 117 3.33 22.12 12.13
CA TYR A 117 3.49 21.50 13.45
C TYR A 117 2.22 20.79 13.89
N LEU A 118 2.35 19.68 14.61
CA LEU A 118 1.21 18.98 15.19
C LEU A 118 0.52 19.87 16.25
N PRO A 119 -0.82 19.93 16.25
CA PRO A 119 -1.58 20.57 17.33
C PRO A 119 -1.63 19.62 18.55
N MET A 120 -0.56 19.56 19.33
CA MET A 120 -0.32 18.56 20.38
C MET A 120 -1.39 18.52 21.45
N ASP A 121 -2.10 19.63 21.72
CA ASP A 121 -3.24 19.64 22.65
C ASP A 121 -4.41 18.80 22.12
N LEU A 122 -4.69 18.86 20.80
CA LEU A 122 -5.71 18.03 20.16
C LEU A 122 -5.24 16.58 20.06
N VAL A 123 -3.99 16.37 19.62
CA VAL A 123 -3.36 15.04 19.52
C VAL A 123 -3.42 14.33 20.87
N GLY A 124 -3.04 14.98 21.96
CA GLY A 124 -3.07 14.42 23.30
C GLY A 124 -4.48 14.01 23.74
N LYS A 125 -5.48 14.85 23.52
CA LYS A 125 -6.90 14.52 23.81
C LYS A 125 -7.36 13.31 22.98
N GLY A 126 -7.05 13.28 21.68
CA GLY A 126 -7.41 12.17 20.80
C GLY A 126 -6.76 10.85 21.22
N ILE A 127 -5.47 10.87 21.62
CA ILE A 127 -4.78 9.67 22.15
C ILE A 127 -5.46 9.16 23.41
N LEU A 128 -5.76 10.05 24.37
CA LEU A 128 -6.43 9.67 25.63
C LEU A 128 -7.82 9.05 25.37
N GLN A 129 -8.57 9.60 24.41
CA GLN A 129 -9.87 9.07 24.02
C GLN A 129 -9.71 7.71 23.32
N ALA A 130 -8.84 7.60 22.33
CA ALA A 130 -8.64 6.36 21.58
C ALA A 130 -8.16 5.22 22.48
N CYS A 131 -7.28 5.47 23.45
CA CYS A 131 -6.85 4.45 24.42
C CYS A 131 -8.02 3.91 25.27
N LYS A 132 -9.00 4.76 25.62
CA LYS A 132 -10.19 4.34 26.38
C LYS A 132 -11.19 3.56 25.53
N GLU A 133 -11.23 3.81 24.22
CA GLU A 133 -12.19 3.24 23.27
C GLU A 133 -11.65 1.99 22.54
N LEU A 134 -10.48 1.47 22.93
CA LEU A 134 -9.88 0.27 22.34
C LEU A 134 -10.83 -0.93 22.44
N ASP A 135 -11.27 -1.44 21.28
CA ASP A 135 -12.22 -2.54 21.18
C ASP A 135 -11.93 -3.45 19.98
N ARG A 136 -12.68 -4.55 19.86
CA ARG A 136 -12.62 -5.53 18.75
C ARG A 136 -13.88 -5.50 17.86
N SER A 137 -14.80 -4.59 18.14
CA SER A 137 -16.06 -4.47 17.40
C SER A 137 -15.86 -4.14 15.91
N VAL A 138 -16.90 -4.32 15.14
CA VAL A 138 -16.93 -3.93 13.72
C VAL A 138 -16.73 -2.41 13.59
N GLU A 139 -17.33 -1.65 14.49
CA GLU A 139 -17.23 -0.20 14.56
C GLU A 139 -15.79 0.24 14.79
N ALA A 140 -15.08 -0.36 15.76
CA ALA A 140 -13.67 -0.09 16.03
C ALA A 140 -12.78 -0.35 14.80
N ASN A 141 -13.04 -1.40 14.03
CA ASN A 141 -12.34 -1.69 12.78
C ASN A 141 -12.60 -0.63 11.71
N ILE A 142 -13.86 -0.26 11.51
CA ILE A 142 -14.27 0.74 10.53
C ILE A 142 -13.68 2.11 10.88
N ASP A 143 -13.80 2.52 12.14
CA ASP A 143 -13.35 3.84 12.58
C ASP A 143 -11.83 3.96 12.58
N THR A 144 -11.10 2.89 12.94
CA THR A 144 -9.64 2.84 12.79
C THR A 144 -9.21 3.03 11.34
N ALA A 145 -9.84 2.30 10.41
CA ALA A 145 -9.51 2.40 8.99
C ALA A 145 -9.87 3.79 8.41
N LYS A 146 -10.97 4.42 8.85
CA LYS A 146 -11.35 5.79 8.45
C LYS A 146 -10.42 6.84 9.06
N ALA A 147 -9.96 6.64 10.28
CA ALA A 147 -9.12 7.62 10.99
C ALA A 147 -7.75 7.84 10.33
N ILE A 148 -7.24 6.86 9.60
CA ILE A 148 -5.96 6.98 8.87
C ILE A 148 -6.10 7.60 7.46
N MET A 149 -7.31 7.72 6.91
CA MET A 149 -7.58 8.25 5.56
C MET A 149 -7.27 9.74 5.45
N THR A 150 -6.90 10.18 4.24
CA THR A 150 -6.70 11.61 3.89
C THR A 150 -7.61 12.03 2.75
N THR A 151 -7.18 11.89 1.51
CA THR A 151 -7.94 12.14 0.28
C THR A 151 -8.64 10.89 -0.24
N ASP A 152 -8.46 9.77 0.43
CA ASP A 152 -9.11 8.49 0.11
C ASP A 152 -10.62 8.64 0.01
N THR A 153 -11.22 8.04 -1.02
CA THR A 153 -12.69 7.99 -1.18
C THR A 153 -13.29 6.73 -0.59
N LYS A 154 -12.49 5.69 -0.38
CA LYS A 154 -12.91 4.38 0.14
C LYS A 154 -11.98 3.88 1.22
N MET A 155 -12.56 3.28 2.25
CA MET A 155 -11.84 2.52 3.26
C MET A 155 -11.21 1.27 2.61
N LYS A 156 -9.98 0.96 3.00
CA LYS A 156 -9.24 -0.21 2.50
C LYS A 156 -8.94 -1.14 3.67
N SER A 157 -9.63 -2.27 3.71
CA SER A 157 -9.51 -3.29 4.76
C SER A 157 -9.66 -4.68 4.13
N VAL A 158 -8.83 -5.63 4.54
CA VAL A 158 -8.84 -7.01 4.04
C VAL A 158 -8.51 -7.96 5.18
N VAL A 159 -9.23 -9.08 5.29
CA VAL A 159 -8.95 -10.15 6.24
C VAL A 159 -8.86 -11.48 5.50
N CYS A 160 -7.86 -12.27 5.85
CA CYS A 160 -7.63 -13.59 5.28
C CYS A 160 -7.36 -14.61 6.39
N GLN A 161 -7.88 -15.82 6.25
CA GLN A 161 -7.57 -16.95 7.11
C GLN A 161 -6.89 -18.07 6.33
N THR A 162 -5.95 -18.75 6.99
CA THR A 162 -5.27 -19.92 6.44
C THR A 162 -4.92 -20.90 7.56
N ASN A 163 -4.80 -22.17 7.24
CA ASN A 163 -4.27 -23.16 8.15
C ASN A 163 -2.76 -23.31 7.93
N LEU A 164 -2.01 -23.32 9.01
CA LEU A 164 -0.60 -23.72 9.01
C LEU A 164 -0.47 -25.23 8.78
N ARG A 165 0.76 -25.69 8.55
CA ARG A 165 1.05 -27.13 8.32
C ARG A 165 0.62 -28.04 9.47
N ASP A 166 0.59 -27.55 10.71
CA ASP A 166 0.12 -28.26 11.90
C ASP A 166 -1.41 -28.22 12.08
N GLY A 167 -2.14 -27.59 11.18
CA GLY A 167 -3.58 -27.39 11.25
C GLY A 167 -4.03 -26.16 12.04
N THR A 168 -3.12 -25.39 12.64
CA THR A 168 -3.46 -24.16 13.37
C THR A 168 -4.07 -23.15 12.41
N LEU A 169 -5.28 -22.67 12.71
CA LEU A 169 -5.92 -21.58 11.96
C LEU A 169 -5.34 -20.25 12.41
N VAL A 170 -4.74 -19.52 11.48
CA VAL A 170 -4.22 -18.16 11.67
C VAL A 170 -5.00 -17.15 10.84
N THR A 171 -5.11 -15.95 11.37
CA THR A 171 -5.76 -14.82 10.72
C THR A 171 -4.74 -13.75 10.40
N VAL A 172 -4.82 -13.21 9.20
CA VAL A 172 -4.05 -12.04 8.73
C VAL A 172 -5.04 -10.96 8.33
N ALA A 173 -4.94 -9.79 8.93
CA ALA A 173 -5.79 -8.66 8.64
C ALA A 173 -4.95 -7.44 8.28
N GLY A 174 -5.46 -6.58 7.42
CA GLY A 174 -4.74 -5.35 7.07
C GLY A 174 -5.66 -4.20 6.73
N ILE A 175 -5.18 -3.00 7.02
CA ILE A 175 -5.75 -1.74 6.58
C ILE A 175 -4.69 -0.91 5.87
N ALA A 176 -5.11 -0.11 4.89
CA ALA A 176 -4.23 0.83 4.21
C ALA A 176 -4.96 2.13 3.89
N LYS A 177 -4.17 3.19 3.73
CA LYS A 177 -4.62 4.45 3.14
C LYS A 177 -3.65 4.87 2.04
N GLY A 178 -4.17 5.60 1.08
CA GLY A 178 -3.42 6.20 -0.03
C GLY A 178 -4.34 6.44 -1.22
N SER A 179 -4.20 7.61 -1.83
CA SER A 179 -4.96 8.06 -2.99
C SER A 179 -4.11 8.98 -3.87
N GLY A 180 -3.44 9.98 -3.32
CA GLY A 180 -2.43 10.81 -3.97
C GLY A 180 -1.04 10.67 -3.34
N MET A 181 0.01 11.15 -4.03
CA MET A 181 1.42 11.01 -3.70
C MET A 181 1.80 9.51 -3.57
N ILE A 182 1.48 8.72 -4.62
CA ILE A 182 1.63 7.26 -4.64
C ILE A 182 2.53 6.82 -5.79
N SER A 183 3.80 6.61 -5.49
CA SER A 183 4.79 5.93 -6.33
C SER A 183 5.83 5.22 -5.47
N PRO A 184 5.44 4.16 -4.78
CA PRO A 184 6.29 3.53 -3.78
C PRO A 184 7.58 2.94 -4.34
N ALA A 185 8.68 3.14 -3.59
CA ALA A 185 9.92 2.39 -3.70
C ALA A 185 10.33 1.95 -2.30
N MET A 186 9.66 0.93 -1.78
CA MET A 186 9.78 0.50 -0.37
C MET A 186 10.94 -0.47 -0.16
N ARG A 187 11.75 -0.22 0.87
CA ARG A 187 12.67 -1.24 1.42
C ARG A 187 12.41 -1.38 2.91
N THR A 188 12.81 -2.48 3.54
CA THR A 188 12.67 -2.71 5.00
C THR A 188 13.41 -1.66 5.86
N LEU A 189 13.86 -0.60 5.22
CA LEU A 189 14.30 0.65 5.81
C LEU A 189 13.64 1.87 5.13
N HIS A 190 12.65 1.69 4.18
CA HIS A 190 12.06 2.79 3.40
C HIS A 190 10.72 2.40 2.74
N ALA A 191 9.62 3.14 2.93
CA ALA A 191 8.25 2.83 2.42
C ALA A 191 7.41 4.03 1.95
N THR A 192 6.34 3.79 1.10
CA THR A 192 5.33 4.77 0.62
C THR A 192 3.90 4.25 0.85
N THR A 193 3.08 4.91 1.64
CA THR A 193 1.69 4.56 2.02
C THR A 193 1.62 4.14 3.49
N LEU A 194 0.57 4.49 4.19
CA LEU A 194 0.33 3.88 5.49
C LEU A 194 -0.39 2.55 5.28
N SER A 195 0.24 1.46 5.67
CA SER A 195 -0.41 0.16 5.75
C SER A 195 -0.02 -0.56 7.05
N PHE A 196 -1.01 -1.16 7.67
CA PHE A 196 -0.84 -1.92 8.90
C PHE A 196 -1.42 -3.30 8.66
N VAL A 197 -0.60 -4.33 8.92
CA VAL A 197 -1.01 -5.73 8.85
C VAL A 197 -0.82 -6.35 10.23
N THR A 198 -1.87 -6.96 10.75
CA THR A 198 -1.87 -7.69 12.01
C THR A 198 -2.06 -9.18 11.76
N THR A 199 -1.46 -10.01 12.59
CA THR A 199 -1.67 -11.46 12.55
C THR A 199 -1.49 -12.08 13.93
N ASP A 200 -2.27 -13.10 14.21
CA ASP A 200 -2.14 -13.93 15.40
C ASP A 200 -1.19 -15.13 15.21
N ALA A 201 -0.52 -15.23 14.07
CA ALA A 201 0.54 -16.20 13.84
C ALA A 201 1.77 -15.94 14.73
N ARG A 202 2.45 -17.02 15.12
CA ARG A 202 3.66 -16.96 15.93
C ARG A 202 4.91 -16.93 15.04
N LEU A 203 5.73 -15.90 15.20
CA LEU A 203 7.03 -15.74 14.54
C LEU A 203 8.14 -15.68 15.59
N GLU A 204 9.29 -16.31 15.33
CA GLU A 204 10.49 -16.22 16.18
C GLU A 204 11.65 -15.52 15.49
N ARG A 205 11.81 -15.68 14.18
CA ARG A 205 12.85 -15.00 13.41
C ARG A 205 12.48 -13.55 13.10
N ASP A 206 13.45 -12.77 12.64
CA ASP A 206 13.24 -11.43 12.12
C ASP A 206 12.46 -11.51 10.79
N PRO A 207 11.22 -10.97 10.70
CA PRO A 207 10.38 -11.09 9.51
C PRO A 207 10.74 -10.07 8.42
N ASN A 208 11.73 -9.19 8.60
CA ASN A 208 12.00 -8.08 7.70
C ASN A 208 12.37 -8.52 6.27
N GLU A 209 13.11 -9.60 6.10
CA GLU A 209 13.46 -10.09 4.76
C GLU A 209 12.23 -10.56 3.97
N GLN A 210 11.35 -11.34 4.60
CA GLN A 210 10.10 -11.78 3.96
C GLN A 210 9.16 -10.60 3.71
N TRP A 211 9.10 -9.65 4.65
CA TRP A 211 8.31 -8.44 4.49
C TRP A 211 8.80 -7.61 3.30
N GLN A 212 10.13 -7.49 3.08
CA GLN A 212 10.68 -6.83 1.91
C GLN A 212 10.23 -7.50 0.60
N ARG A 213 10.29 -8.83 0.51
CA ARG A 213 9.84 -9.58 -0.68
C ARG A 213 8.35 -9.33 -0.97
N ILE A 214 7.53 -9.24 0.09
CA ILE A 214 6.11 -8.90 -0.01
C ILE A 214 5.94 -7.47 -0.51
N MET A 215 6.69 -6.50 0.03
CA MET A 215 6.65 -5.11 -0.45
C MET A 215 7.02 -5.01 -1.92
N ASP A 216 8.06 -5.72 -2.37
CA ASP A 216 8.55 -5.69 -3.76
C ASP A 216 7.56 -6.29 -4.77
N THR A 217 6.58 -7.05 -4.30
CA THR A 217 5.56 -7.69 -5.14
C THR A 217 4.14 -7.21 -4.84
N SER A 218 3.99 -6.17 -4.01
CA SER A 218 2.70 -5.56 -3.66
C SER A 218 2.75 -4.04 -3.76
N PHE A 219 3.08 -3.34 -2.68
CA PHE A 219 3.06 -1.88 -2.66
C PHE A 219 4.12 -1.24 -3.57
N ASN A 220 5.33 -1.81 -3.71
CA ASN A 220 6.39 -1.25 -4.56
C ASN A 220 6.09 -1.28 -6.06
N VAL A 221 5.02 -1.93 -6.47
CA VAL A 221 4.62 -2.03 -7.88
C VAL A 221 3.37 -1.22 -8.21
N ILE A 222 2.87 -0.39 -7.28
CA ILE A 222 1.77 0.54 -7.59
C ILE A 222 2.28 1.92 -8.01
N ASN A 223 1.49 2.63 -8.83
CA ASN A 223 1.76 4.01 -9.20
C ASN A 223 0.45 4.77 -9.46
N VAL A 224 0.27 5.93 -8.79
CA VAL A 224 -0.83 6.86 -9.08
C VAL A 224 -0.32 8.09 -9.83
N ASP A 225 0.70 8.77 -9.32
CA ASP A 225 1.15 10.07 -9.82
C ASP A 225 2.66 10.22 -9.99
N GLY A 226 3.43 9.22 -9.63
CA GLY A 226 4.89 9.25 -9.74
C GLY A 226 5.60 9.85 -8.53
N ASP A 227 4.87 10.42 -7.57
CA ASP A 227 5.43 11.12 -6.41
C ASP A 227 5.60 10.19 -5.21
N GLN A 228 6.78 10.25 -4.60
CA GLN A 228 7.11 9.48 -3.41
C GLN A 228 6.85 10.32 -2.15
N SER A 229 6.01 9.82 -1.24
CA SER A 229 5.66 10.52 -0.02
C SER A 229 6.80 10.58 1.01
N THR A 230 6.72 11.56 1.90
CA THR A 230 7.63 11.75 3.04
C THR A 230 7.30 10.84 4.24
N ASN A 231 6.08 10.26 4.27
CA ASN A 231 5.49 9.66 5.48
C ASN A 231 5.26 8.16 5.40
N ASP A 232 5.62 7.52 4.31
CA ASP A 232 5.16 6.19 4.04
C ASP A 232 5.76 5.16 4.99
N ILE A 233 4.88 4.30 5.50
CA ILE A 233 5.23 3.19 6.38
C ILE A 233 4.30 2.00 6.14
N SER A 234 4.87 0.81 6.06
CA SER A 234 4.14 -0.45 6.05
C SER A 234 4.63 -1.34 7.18
N VAL A 235 3.72 -1.81 8.03
CA VAL A 235 4.05 -2.55 9.25
C VAL A 235 3.31 -3.87 9.30
N LEU A 236 4.03 -4.95 9.61
CA LEU A 236 3.47 -6.24 10.02
C LEU A 236 3.65 -6.39 11.53
N MET A 237 2.60 -6.74 12.27
CA MET A 237 2.62 -7.06 13.69
C MET A 237 2.11 -8.49 13.89
N ALA A 238 2.96 -9.39 14.38
CA ALA A 238 2.66 -10.82 14.62
C ALA A 238 2.76 -11.13 16.12
N ASN A 239 1.63 -11.41 16.77
CA ASN A 239 1.58 -11.52 18.24
C ASN A 239 1.49 -12.96 18.79
N GLY A 240 1.35 -13.97 17.92
CA GLY A 240 1.30 -15.38 18.36
C GLY A 240 0.00 -15.80 19.08
N GLY A 241 -1.04 -14.96 19.05
CA GLY A 241 -2.30 -15.19 19.77
C GLY A 241 -3.11 -16.40 19.30
N ALA A 242 -2.84 -16.95 18.12
CA ALA A 242 -3.44 -18.20 17.66
C ALA A 242 -2.87 -19.43 18.37
N GLY A 243 -1.68 -19.33 18.97
CA GLY A 243 -0.91 -20.48 19.46
C GLY A 243 -0.33 -21.30 18.30
N GLY A 244 -0.09 -22.60 18.53
CA GLY A 244 0.38 -23.54 17.52
C GLY A 244 1.84 -23.39 17.14
N ALA A 245 2.21 -23.96 15.98
CA ALA A 245 3.57 -23.97 15.46
C ALA A 245 4.05 -22.59 15.01
N LEU A 246 5.36 -22.49 14.80
CA LEU A 246 5.98 -21.30 14.21
C LEU A 246 5.61 -21.19 12.73
N ALA A 247 5.28 -19.98 12.32
CA ALA A 247 4.91 -19.68 10.94
C ALA A 247 6.07 -19.15 10.08
N ASP A 248 7.29 -19.06 10.64
CA ASP A 248 8.45 -18.48 9.96
C ASP A 248 8.75 -19.10 8.59
N ASP A 249 8.62 -20.42 8.45
CA ASP A 249 8.85 -21.17 7.21
C ASP A 249 7.55 -21.77 6.63
N ASP A 250 6.39 -21.28 7.03
CA ASP A 250 5.11 -21.78 6.52
C ASP A 250 4.69 -20.99 5.27
N PRO A 251 4.69 -21.61 4.07
CA PRO A 251 4.34 -20.90 2.85
C PRO A 251 2.87 -20.46 2.82
N ALA A 252 1.95 -21.21 3.45
CA ALA A 252 0.53 -20.84 3.47
C ALA A 252 0.31 -19.55 4.28
N PHE A 253 1.10 -19.34 5.34
CA PHE A 253 1.11 -18.09 6.09
C PHE A 253 1.60 -16.92 5.23
N TRP A 254 2.77 -17.04 4.61
CA TRP A 254 3.33 -15.95 3.81
C TRP A 254 2.52 -15.66 2.55
N ASP A 255 1.88 -16.66 1.96
CA ASP A 255 0.92 -16.49 0.87
C ASP A 255 -0.32 -15.70 1.33
N ALA A 256 -0.80 -15.94 2.55
CA ALA A 256 -1.91 -15.17 3.13
C ALA A 256 -1.50 -13.71 3.38
N VAL A 257 -0.31 -13.47 3.93
CA VAL A 257 0.24 -12.12 4.13
C VAL A 257 0.41 -11.40 2.79
N LEU A 258 0.95 -12.07 1.77
CA LEU A 258 1.10 -11.52 0.42
C LEU A 258 -0.26 -11.20 -0.22
N SER A 259 -1.25 -12.06 -0.03
CA SER A 259 -2.61 -11.84 -0.56
C SER A 259 -3.26 -10.59 0.05
N VAL A 260 -3.13 -10.39 1.38
CA VAL A 260 -3.60 -9.18 2.07
C VAL A 260 -2.87 -7.95 1.54
N ALA A 261 -1.54 -7.98 1.46
CA ALA A 261 -0.73 -6.87 0.96
C ALA A 261 -1.06 -6.50 -0.50
N LYS A 262 -1.18 -7.48 -1.40
CA LYS A 262 -1.58 -7.26 -2.80
C LYS A 262 -2.99 -6.67 -2.92
N SER A 263 -3.93 -7.17 -2.12
CA SER A 263 -5.31 -6.67 -2.13
C SER A 263 -5.38 -5.20 -1.68
N LEU A 264 -4.65 -4.83 -0.62
CA LEU A 264 -4.55 -3.46 -0.15
C LEU A 264 -3.84 -2.55 -1.18
N ALA A 265 -2.74 -3.00 -1.77
CA ALA A 265 -2.01 -2.26 -2.79
C ALA A 265 -2.89 -1.97 -4.03
N LYS A 266 -3.62 -2.97 -4.52
CA LYS A 266 -4.60 -2.78 -5.61
C LYS A 266 -5.71 -1.81 -5.21
N ALA A 267 -6.22 -1.90 -3.97
CA ALA A 267 -7.25 -0.98 -3.48
C ALA A 267 -6.75 0.48 -3.43
N VAL A 268 -5.47 0.71 -3.13
CA VAL A 268 -4.83 2.04 -3.21
C VAL A 268 -4.78 2.52 -4.66
N ALA A 269 -4.35 1.68 -5.60
CA ALA A 269 -4.30 2.04 -7.03
C ALA A 269 -5.69 2.36 -7.63
N VAL A 270 -6.72 1.59 -7.24
CA VAL A 270 -8.13 1.81 -7.66
C VAL A 270 -8.68 3.14 -7.16
N ASP A 271 -8.28 3.55 -5.95
CA ASP A 271 -8.75 4.76 -5.28
C ASP A 271 -7.81 5.97 -5.51
N GLY A 272 -6.98 5.92 -6.56
CA GLY A 272 -6.12 7.04 -6.94
C GLY A 272 -6.91 8.33 -7.16
N GLU A 273 -6.35 9.49 -6.78
CA GLU A 273 -7.02 10.79 -6.92
C GLU A 273 -7.50 11.02 -8.36
N GLY A 274 -8.81 11.19 -8.52
CA GLY A 274 -9.44 11.38 -9.83
C GLY A 274 -9.47 10.13 -10.72
N ALA A 275 -9.08 8.95 -10.23
CA ALA A 275 -9.06 7.72 -11.00
C ALA A 275 -10.45 7.28 -11.44
N THR A 276 -10.58 6.84 -12.69
CA THR A 276 -11.80 6.23 -13.23
C THR A 276 -11.62 4.76 -13.58
N LYS A 277 -10.37 4.30 -13.74
CA LYS A 277 -10.02 2.95 -14.19
C LYS A 277 -8.78 2.43 -13.47
N LEU A 278 -8.78 1.13 -13.16
CA LEU A 278 -7.59 0.38 -12.74
C LEU A 278 -6.82 -0.09 -13.97
N ILE A 279 -5.53 0.18 -14.01
CA ILE A 279 -4.58 -0.36 -14.98
C ILE A 279 -3.77 -1.44 -14.28
N GLU A 280 -3.88 -2.67 -14.76
CA GLU A 280 -3.02 -3.78 -14.36
C GLU A 280 -2.05 -4.07 -15.52
N VAL A 281 -0.77 -4.23 -15.22
CA VAL A 281 0.25 -4.62 -16.19
C VAL A 281 0.88 -5.92 -15.74
N LEU A 282 0.89 -6.90 -16.63
CA LEU A 282 1.57 -8.18 -16.48
C LEU A 282 2.68 -8.28 -17.51
N VAL A 283 3.92 -8.42 -17.06
CA VAL A 283 5.08 -8.69 -17.91
C VAL A 283 5.56 -10.10 -17.66
N THR A 284 5.74 -10.86 -18.72
CA THR A 284 6.31 -12.21 -18.75
C THR A 284 7.48 -12.26 -19.72
N GLY A 285 8.28 -13.32 -19.67
CA GLY A 285 9.36 -13.52 -20.62
C GLY A 285 10.53 -12.54 -20.46
N ALA A 286 10.62 -11.79 -19.35
CA ALA A 286 11.78 -10.97 -19.03
C ALA A 286 12.96 -11.86 -18.58
N LYS A 287 14.16 -11.29 -18.51
CA LYS A 287 15.36 -11.97 -18.03
C LYS A 287 15.15 -12.57 -16.62
N ASP A 288 14.59 -11.77 -15.71
CA ASP A 288 14.23 -12.15 -14.35
C ASP A 288 12.99 -11.37 -13.86
N ASP A 289 12.52 -11.72 -12.66
CA ASP A 289 11.34 -11.08 -12.06
C ASP A 289 11.57 -9.60 -11.71
N GLN A 290 12.80 -9.19 -11.44
CA GLN A 290 13.12 -7.79 -11.13
C GLN A 290 12.95 -6.92 -12.39
N GLU A 291 13.51 -7.36 -13.53
CA GLU A 291 13.32 -6.67 -14.82
C GLU A 291 11.85 -6.67 -15.25
N ALA A 292 11.12 -7.78 -15.06
CA ALA A 292 9.70 -7.84 -15.35
C ALA A 292 8.89 -6.81 -14.53
N ARG A 293 9.18 -6.67 -13.23
CA ARG A 293 8.54 -5.64 -12.39
C ARG A 293 8.94 -4.22 -12.79
N ALA A 294 10.20 -3.99 -13.16
CA ALA A 294 10.67 -2.69 -13.64
C ALA A 294 9.92 -2.28 -14.92
N ALA A 295 9.79 -3.19 -15.88
CA ALA A 295 9.02 -2.98 -17.11
C ALA A 295 7.54 -2.68 -16.82
N ALA A 296 6.89 -3.51 -15.99
CA ALA A 296 5.49 -3.31 -15.62
C ALA A 296 5.27 -1.96 -14.92
N ARG A 297 6.16 -1.60 -13.99
CA ARG A 297 6.11 -0.33 -13.25
C ARG A 297 6.32 0.89 -14.16
N SER A 298 7.25 0.82 -15.12
CA SER A 298 7.47 1.89 -16.09
C SER A 298 6.21 2.20 -16.89
N ILE A 299 5.44 1.17 -17.25
CA ILE A 299 4.20 1.33 -18.03
C ILE A 299 3.10 1.99 -17.18
N VAL A 300 2.85 1.52 -15.95
CA VAL A 300 1.81 2.13 -15.08
C VAL A 300 2.19 3.53 -14.60
N ALA A 301 3.47 3.89 -14.62
CA ALA A 301 3.97 5.22 -14.26
C ALA A 301 3.90 6.24 -15.41
N SER A 302 3.73 5.79 -16.66
CA SER A 302 3.73 6.66 -17.82
C SER A 302 2.47 7.52 -17.91
N ASN A 303 2.60 8.84 -17.77
CA ASN A 303 1.49 9.78 -17.92
C ASN A 303 0.82 9.66 -19.29
N LEU A 304 1.60 9.38 -20.35
CA LEU A 304 1.05 9.19 -21.70
C LEU A 304 0.21 7.92 -21.81
N VAL A 305 0.62 6.81 -21.16
CA VAL A 305 -0.18 5.57 -21.10
C VAL A 305 -1.44 5.83 -20.27
N LYS A 306 -1.33 6.44 -19.10
CA LYS A 306 -2.46 6.75 -18.22
C LYS A 306 -3.50 7.64 -18.91
N ALA A 307 -3.05 8.67 -19.65
CA ALA A 307 -3.92 9.55 -20.43
C ALA A 307 -4.58 8.82 -21.61
N ALA A 308 -3.86 7.92 -22.31
CA ALA A 308 -4.44 7.10 -23.38
C ALA A 308 -5.53 6.17 -22.84
N VAL A 309 -5.29 5.52 -21.69
CA VAL A 309 -6.29 4.67 -21.02
C VAL A 309 -7.52 5.49 -20.61
N PHE A 310 -7.34 6.70 -20.07
CA PHE A 310 -8.45 7.60 -19.75
C PHE A 310 -9.31 7.88 -20.97
N GLY A 311 -8.67 8.26 -22.10
CA GLY A 311 -9.34 8.56 -23.37
C GLY A 311 -9.82 7.34 -24.16
N ALA A 312 -9.63 6.13 -23.65
CA ALA A 312 -9.90 4.87 -24.36
C ALA A 312 -9.19 4.80 -25.74
N ASP A 313 -7.96 5.31 -25.81
CA ASP A 313 -7.09 5.26 -26.99
C ASP A 313 -6.18 4.03 -26.92
N PRO A 314 -6.29 3.04 -27.84
CA PRO A 314 -5.46 1.83 -27.84
C PRO A 314 -4.04 2.12 -28.36
N ASN A 315 -3.36 3.05 -27.74
CA ASN A 315 -2.08 3.58 -28.14
C ASN A 315 -0.93 2.64 -27.73
N PHE A 316 -0.74 1.57 -28.48
CA PHE A 316 0.35 0.62 -28.23
C PHE A 316 1.74 1.28 -28.26
N GLY A 317 1.92 2.32 -29.10
CA GLY A 317 3.17 3.06 -29.18
C GLY A 317 3.59 3.69 -27.86
N ARG A 318 2.64 4.26 -27.08
CA ARG A 318 2.91 4.81 -25.74
C ARG A 318 3.29 3.72 -24.76
N ILE A 319 2.67 2.53 -24.85
CA ILE A 319 2.99 1.40 -23.98
C ILE A 319 4.41 0.90 -24.27
N LEU A 320 4.75 0.71 -25.55
CA LEU A 320 6.09 0.26 -25.96
C LEU A 320 7.17 1.32 -25.67
N ALA A 321 6.86 2.60 -25.82
CA ALA A 321 7.77 3.69 -25.43
C ALA A 321 8.03 3.67 -23.90
N ALA A 322 7.01 3.44 -23.08
CA ALA A 322 7.17 3.29 -21.65
C ALA A 322 7.98 2.04 -21.28
N LEU A 323 7.79 0.93 -21.99
CA LEU A 323 8.65 -0.26 -21.87
C LEU A 323 10.11 0.09 -22.17
N GLY A 324 10.38 0.83 -23.27
CA GLY A 324 11.74 1.25 -23.64
C GLY A 324 12.45 2.11 -22.58
N ASN A 325 11.69 2.79 -21.73
CA ASN A 325 12.23 3.60 -20.61
C ASN A 325 12.46 2.78 -19.32
N SER A 326 12.13 1.48 -19.31
CA SER A 326 12.15 0.66 -18.08
C SER A 326 13.56 0.26 -17.63
N GLY A 327 14.54 0.30 -18.52
CA GLY A 327 15.88 -0.24 -18.31
C GLY A 327 15.97 -1.78 -18.40
N SER A 328 14.86 -2.45 -18.73
CA SER A 328 14.83 -3.90 -18.95
C SER A 328 15.43 -4.25 -20.31
N ASP A 329 16.06 -5.41 -20.42
CA ASP A 329 16.60 -5.92 -21.69
C ASP A 329 15.52 -6.63 -22.49
N PHE A 330 15.35 -6.27 -23.76
CA PHE A 330 14.40 -6.91 -24.69
C PHE A 330 14.72 -6.63 -26.15
N ASP A 331 14.26 -7.50 -27.04
CA ASP A 331 14.26 -7.32 -28.49
C ASP A 331 12.82 -7.02 -28.94
N ILE A 332 12.59 -5.83 -29.51
CA ILE A 332 11.26 -5.39 -29.95
C ILE A 332 10.61 -6.35 -30.96
N SER A 333 11.40 -7.05 -31.76
CA SER A 333 10.90 -8.05 -32.71
C SER A 333 10.28 -9.28 -32.04
N ARG A 334 10.55 -9.51 -30.76
CA ARG A 334 10.06 -10.62 -29.96
C ARG A 334 8.93 -10.24 -29.02
N VAL A 335 8.71 -8.94 -28.79
CA VAL A 335 7.68 -8.43 -27.89
C VAL A 335 6.28 -8.74 -28.42
N ARG A 336 5.42 -9.26 -27.53
CA ARG A 336 3.98 -9.38 -27.76
C ARG A 336 3.24 -8.50 -26.77
N LEU A 337 2.28 -7.72 -27.26
CA LEU A 337 1.48 -6.82 -26.46
C LEU A 337 0.00 -7.10 -26.68
N ARG A 338 -0.76 -7.30 -25.60
CA ARG A 338 -2.19 -7.56 -25.61
C ARG A 338 -2.91 -6.68 -24.59
N LEU A 339 -4.19 -6.42 -24.87
CA LEU A 339 -5.13 -5.87 -23.89
C LEU A 339 -6.18 -6.91 -23.55
N SER A 340 -6.59 -6.98 -22.28
CA SER A 340 -7.70 -7.84 -21.87
C SER A 340 -8.55 -7.23 -20.73
N ASN A 341 -9.81 -7.71 -20.67
CA ASN A 341 -10.76 -7.49 -19.57
C ASN A 341 -11.70 -8.70 -19.44
N GLY A 342 -11.26 -9.89 -19.86
CA GLY A 342 -12.05 -11.09 -20.15
C GLY A 342 -12.19 -11.35 -21.66
N LYS A 343 -12.16 -10.29 -22.50
CA LYS A 343 -11.88 -10.39 -23.93
C LYS A 343 -10.42 -10.04 -24.16
N VAL A 344 -9.78 -10.64 -25.16
CA VAL A 344 -8.36 -10.42 -25.48
C VAL A 344 -8.23 -9.86 -26.89
N VAL A 345 -7.39 -8.85 -27.06
CA VAL A 345 -6.98 -8.31 -28.37
C VAL A 345 -5.47 -8.11 -28.41
N SER A 346 -4.82 -8.60 -29.47
CA SER A 346 -3.39 -8.36 -29.69
C SER A 346 -3.21 -7.00 -30.37
N LEU A 347 -2.27 -6.19 -29.84
CA LEU A 347 -1.98 -4.85 -30.35
C LEU A 347 -0.69 -4.80 -31.17
N PHE A 348 0.30 -5.64 -30.77
CA PHE A 348 1.63 -5.65 -31.36
C PHE A 348 2.25 -7.04 -31.20
N GLU A 349 2.90 -7.53 -32.26
CA GLU A 349 3.61 -8.82 -32.26
C GLU A 349 4.63 -8.87 -33.39
N ASN A 350 5.76 -9.58 -33.18
CA ASN A 350 6.82 -9.79 -34.18
C ASN A 350 7.31 -8.47 -34.82
N GLY A 351 7.52 -7.43 -34.03
CA GLY A 351 8.01 -6.14 -34.49
C GLY A 351 6.98 -5.31 -35.28
N SER A 352 5.70 -5.72 -35.33
CA SER A 352 4.69 -5.10 -36.17
C SER A 352 3.40 -4.79 -35.40
N PRO A 353 2.72 -3.66 -35.69
CA PRO A 353 1.40 -3.35 -35.17
C PRO A 353 0.36 -4.31 -35.80
N LEU A 354 -0.59 -4.74 -34.97
CA LEU A 354 -1.72 -5.58 -35.40
C LEU A 354 -3.05 -4.81 -35.47
N ILE A 355 -3.07 -3.57 -34.98
CA ILE A 355 -4.22 -2.68 -35.05
C ILE A 355 -4.06 -1.76 -36.25
N VAL A 356 -5.08 -1.74 -37.09
CA VAL A 356 -5.22 -0.79 -38.21
C VAL A 356 -6.33 0.21 -37.88
N PRO A 357 -6.13 1.52 -38.10
CA PRO A 357 -7.18 2.52 -37.86
C PRO A 357 -8.48 2.16 -38.59
N GLY A 358 -9.60 2.17 -37.83
CA GLY A 358 -10.92 1.80 -38.33
C GLY A 358 -11.21 0.30 -38.35
N SER A 359 -10.27 -0.55 -37.93
CA SER A 359 -10.46 -2.01 -37.89
C SER A 359 -11.40 -2.47 -36.76
N ASN A 360 -11.87 -3.69 -36.84
CA ASN A 360 -12.65 -4.33 -35.79
C ASN A 360 -11.80 -4.51 -34.51
N GLU A 361 -10.52 -4.84 -34.67
CA GLU A 361 -9.56 -5.01 -33.57
C GLU A 361 -9.37 -3.70 -32.79
N GLU A 362 -9.29 -2.55 -33.49
CA GLU A 362 -9.27 -1.24 -32.84
C GLU A 362 -10.55 -0.99 -32.02
N ASN A 363 -11.71 -1.31 -32.56
CA ASN A 363 -12.99 -1.17 -31.86
C ASN A 363 -13.05 -2.08 -30.62
N VAL A 364 -12.57 -3.32 -30.70
CA VAL A 364 -12.46 -4.22 -29.57
C VAL A 364 -11.53 -3.64 -28.51
N ALA A 365 -10.35 -3.15 -28.89
CA ALA A 365 -9.39 -2.53 -27.98
C ALA A 365 -9.99 -1.29 -27.27
N ARG A 366 -10.67 -0.40 -28.01
CA ARG A 366 -11.38 0.75 -27.43
C ARG A 366 -12.45 0.35 -26.43
N ASN A 367 -13.20 -0.74 -26.71
CA ASN A 367 -14.22 -1.24 -25.79
C ASN A 367 -13.60 -1.82 -24.53
N ILE A 368 -12.47 -2.54 -24.62
CA ILE A 368 -11.71 -2.99 -23.45
C ILE A 368 -11.27 -1.78 -22.61
N LEU A 369 -10.74 -0.74 -23.23
CA LEU A 369 -10.25 0.46 -22.53
C LEU A 369 -11.36 1.34 -21.91
N ARG A 370 -12.62 1.13 -22.25
CA ARG A 370 -13.78 1.78 -21.61
C ARG A 370 -14.19 1.15 -20.29
N GLU A 371 -13.71 -0.06 -20.01
CA GLU A 371 -14.02 -0.77 -18.78
C GLU A 371 -13.29 -0.18 -17.56
N LYS A 372 -13.79 -0.50 -16.37
CA LYS A 372 -13.18 -0.02 -15.11
C LYS A 372 -11.88 -0.73 -14.75
N ARG A 373 -11.63 -1.90 -15.33
CA ARG A 373 -10.42 -2.70 -15.10
C ARG A 373 -9.84 -3.14 -16.42
N ILE A 374 -8.57 -2.83 -16.65
CA ILE A 374 -7.84 -3.09 -17.87
C ILE A 374 -6.57 -3.85 -17.53
N LEU A 375 -6.33 -4.96 -18.20
CA LEU A 375 -5.08 -5.70 -18.13
C LEU A 375 -4.28 -5.47 -19.42
N ILE A 376 -3.07 -4.98 -19.26
CA ILE A 376 -2.03 -4.84 -20.30
C ILE A 376 -1.06 -6.01 -20.09
N GLU A 377 -0.95 -6.89 -21.07
CA GLU A 377 -0.08 -8.06 -21.02
C GLU A 377 1.05 -7.93 -22.02
N LEU A 378 2.30 -8.04 -21.54
CA LEU A 378 3.49 -8.07 -22.38
C LEU A 378 4.25 -9.37 -22.16
N ASP A 379 4.71 -9.96 -23.25
CA ASP A 379 5.71 -11.02 -23.26
C ASP A 379 6.97 -10.48 -23.96
N LEU A 380 8.11 -10.47 -23.27
CA LEU A 380 9.36 -9.92 -23.80
C LEU A 380 10.16 -10.96 -24.58
N GLY A 381 9.89 -12.25 -24.41
CA GLY A 381 10.53 -13.35 -25.15
C GLY A 381 12.03 -13.54 -24.88
N VAL A 382 12.55 -13.04 -23.73
CA VAL A 382 13.97 -13.07 -23.38
C VAL A 382 14.28 -14.20 -22.39
N GLY A 383 13.44 -14.41 -21.39
CA GLY A 383 13.67 -15.36 -20.32
C GLY A 383 12.37 -15.88 -19.72
N SER A 384 12.39 -16.17 -18.41
CA SER A 384 11.23 -16.69 -17.66
C SER A 384 10.72 -15.75 -16.56
N GLY A 385 11.30 -14.55 -16.45
CA GLY A 385 10.91 -13.57 -15.45
C GLY A 385 9.46 -13.11 -15.62
N ARG A 386 8.80 -12.91 -14.46
CA ARG A 386 7.39 -12.48 -14.37
C ARG A 386 7.25 -11.32 -13.37
N GLY A 387 6.51 -10.29 -13.75
CA GLY A 387 6.24 -9.14 -12.88
C GLY A 387 4.86 -8.54 -13.14
N GLU A 388 4.29 -7.97 -12.08
CA GLU A 388 3.00 -7.29 -12.12
C GLU A 388 3.18 -5.86 -11.60
N ALA A 389 2.37 -4.92 -12.10
CA ALA A 389 2.24 -3.57 -11.54
C ALA A 389 0.79 -3.08 -11.68
N TRP A 390 0.40 -2.17 -10.78
CA TRP A 390 -0.94 -1.61 -10.75
C TRP A 390 -0.89 -0.08 -10.69
N GLY A 391 -1.76 0.55 -11.43
CA GLY A 391 -1.91 2.00 -11.47
C GLY A 391 -3.34 2.37 -11.82
N CYS A 392 -3.56 3.65 -12.01
CA CYS A 392 -4.85 4.18 -12.47
C CYS A 392 -4.66 5.06 -13.69
N ASP A 393 -5.73 5.38 -14.39
CA ASP A 393 -5.74 6.36 -15.46
C ASP A 393 -5.47 7.78 -14.93
N LEU A 394 -5.17 8.72 -15.82
CA LEU A 394 -4.96 10.14 -15.50
C LEU A 394 -6.10 10.96 -16.07
N SER A 395 -7.02 11.38 -15.19
CA SER A 395 -8.18 12.19 -15.56
C SER A 395 -7.97 13.69 -15.30
N TYR A 396 -8.87 14.53 -15.76
CA TYR A 396 -8.90 15.95 -15.42
C TYR A 396 -9.13 16.23 -13.93
N GLU A 397 -9.83 15.33 -13.23
CA GLU A 397 -10.10 15.46 -11.79
C GLU A 397 -8.81 15.37 -10.96
N TYR A 398 -7.77 14.64 -11.40
CA TYR A 398 -6.48 14.63 -10.72
C TYR A 398 -5.92 16.06 -10.60
N VAL A 399 -5.88 16.80 -11.71
CA VAL A 399 -5.35 18.18 -11.73
C VAL A 399 -6.25 19.09 -10.87
N LYS A 400 -7.57 18.95 -10.98
CA LYS A 400 -8.53 19.76 -10.20
C LYS A 400 -8.38 19.55 -8.70
N ILE A 401 -8.26 18.29 -8.25
CA ILE A 401 -8.05 17.95 -6.84
C ILE A 401 -6.75 18.59 -6.35
N ASN A 402 -5.64 18.37 -7.05
CA ASN A 402 -4.32 18.82 -6.60
C ASN A 402 -4.10 20.33 -6.73
N ALA A 403 -4.79 21.00 -7.66
CA ALA A 403 -4.77 22.47 -7.76
C ALA A 403 -5.58 23.17 -6.65
N SER A 404 -6.55 22.47 -6.04
CA SER A 404 -7.47 23.03 -5.04
C SER A 404 -7.16 22.57 -3.62
N TYR A 405 -6.34 21.54 -3.44
CA TYR A 405 -5.98 20.95 -2.15
C TYR A 405 -4.54 21.27 -1.79
N THR A 406 -4.34 21.85 -0.59
CA THR A 406 -2.99 22.06 -0.05
C THR A 406 -2.61 20.82 0.76
N THR A 407 -1.63 20.09 0.28
CA THR A 407 -1.01 18.96 0.98
C THR A 407 0.21 19.39 1.79
#